data_1812c6be63bbdbb9b41dcbcee2ab6460
#
_entry.id   1812c6be63bbdbb9b41dcbcee2ab6460
#
_cell.length_a   1.000
_cell.length_b   1.000
_cell.length_c   1.000
_cell.angle_alpha   90.00
_cell.angle_beta   90.00
_cell.angle_gamma   90.00
#
_symmetry.space_group_name_H-M   'P 1'
#
loop_
_entity.id
_entity.type
_entity.pdbx_description
1 polymer ?
#
loop_
_entity_poly.entity_id
_entity_poly.type
_entity_poly.pdbx_seq_one_letter_code
_entity_poly.pdbx_strand_id
1 'polypeptide(L)'
;MATGKTYYWMRLKESFLNSDTVDFFMSHPNGANYVVLYQALCLKTINTEGRLSRQIGDIIIPFDIEKIRRDCKWFSADTIRVALEYYKRFGLIYEDVDGTLVMADHHNLVGKTTDYADQKKAQRMKNAEKPRLLADGGVDNVHSDVHTEIRDKSIEIRDESLEKENIST
;
A
#
# COMPACT_ATOMS: atom_id res chain seq x y z
N MET A 1 -14.87 -24.09 1.39
CA MET A 1 -13.55 -23.44 1.23
C MET A 1 -13.38 -22.46 2.38
N ALA A 2 -12.38 -22.66 3.24
CA ALA A 2 -12.11 -21.70 4.32
C ALA A 2 -11.61 -20.41 3.71
N THR A 3 -12.38 -19.35 3.80
CA THR A 3 -11.93 -18.00 3.43
C THR A 3 -10.93 -17.55 4.48
N GLY A 4 -9.65 -17.66 4.16
CA GLY A 4 -8.58 -17.19 5.03
C GLY A 4 -8.78 -15.70 5.37
N LYS A 5 -8.59 -15.35 6.64
CA LYS A 5 -8.70 -13.98 7.11
C LYS A 5 -7.64 -13.11 6.42
N THR A 6 -8.05 -11.97 5.85
CA THR A 6 -7.13 -11.00 5.23
C THR A 6 -6.81 -9.91 6.22
N TYR A 7 -5.52 -9.67 6.42
CA TYR A 7 -5.01 -8.57 7.24
C TYR A 7 -4.56 -7.43 6.34
N TYR A 8 -4.92 -6.23 6.72
CA TYR A 8 -4.47 -5.00 6.08
C TYR A 8 -3.49 -4.30 7.02
N TRP A 9 -2.44 -3.73 6.47
CA TRP A 9 -1.40 -3.04 7.21
C TRP A 9 -0.89 -1.82 6.45
N MET A 10 -0.34 -0.89 7.19
CA MET A 10 0.30 0.30 6.64
C MET A 10 1.81 0.22 6.87
N ARG A 11 2.59 0.48 5.83
CA ARG A 11 4.04 0.65 5.93
C ARG A 11 4.32 2.04 6.45
N LEU A 12 4.89 2.13 7.63
CA LEU A 12 5.40 3.38 8.13
C LEU A 12 6.88 3.48 7.76
N LYS A 13 7.20 4.33 6.78
CA LYS A 13 8.58 4.62 6.41
C LYS A 13 9.18 5.56 7.44
N GLU A 14 10.43 5.35 7.84
CA GLU A 14 11.16 6.28 8.70
C GLU A 14 11.16 7.70 8.11
N SER A 15 11.41 7.80 6.81
CA SER A 15 11.40 9.08 6.09
C SER A 15 10.06 9.83 6.14
N PHE A 16 8.93 9.15 6.39
CA PHE A 16 7.64 9.82 6.53
C PHE A 16 7.57 10.67 7.81
N LEU A 17 7.94 10.09 8.95
CA LEU A 17 7.90 10.81 10.23
C LEU A 17 8.98 11.91 10.32
N ASN A 18 10.07 11.77 9.57
CA ASN A 18 11.16 12.73 9.49
C ASN A 18 11.02 13.70 8.29
N SER A 19 9.84 13.73 7.64
CA SER A 19 9.61 14.61 6.50
C SER A 19 9.30 16.04 6.93
N ASP A 20 9.67 17.01 6.12
CA ASP A 20 9.35 18.43 6.31
C ASP A 20 7.83 18.66 6.44
N THR A 21 7.03 17.82 5.79
CA THR A 21 5.56 17.88 5.88
C THR A 21 5.06 17.52 7.28
N VAL A 22 5.62 16.47 7.89
CA VAL A 22 5.27 16.08 9.26
C VAL A 22 5.80 17.11 10.25
N ASP A 23 7.02 17.61 10.06
CA ASP A 23 7.58 18.68 10.89
C ASP A 23 6.68 19.92 10.84
N PHE A 24 6.25 20.34 9.66
CA PHE A 24 5.28 21.41 9.51
C PHE A 24 3.98 21.13 10.27
N PHE A 25 3.41 19.94 10.16
CA PHE A 25 2.20 19.60 10.91
C PHE A 25 2.43 19.71 12.42
N MET A 26 3.52 19.14 12.90
CA MET A 26 3.84 19.10 14.34
C MET A 26 4.12 20.51 14.92
N SER A 27 4.42 21.50 14.09
CA SER A 27 4.51 22.90 14.53
C SER A 27 3.16 23.55 14.86
N HIS A 28 2.04 22.89 14.55
CA HIS A 28 0.70 23.36 14.83
C HIS A 28 0.08 22.68 16.05
N PRO A 29 -0.87 23.33 16.77
CA PRO A 29 -1.49 22.78 17.98
C PRO A 29 -2.17 21.41 17.78
N ASN A 30 -2.68 21.13 16.57
CA ASN A 30 -3.34 19.87 16.22
C ASN A 30 -2.48 18.96 15.32
N GLY A 31 -1.18 19.19 15.25
CA GLY A 31 -0.29 18.53 14.30
C GLY A 31 -0.30 17.03 14.38
N ALA A 32 -0.23 16.46 15.55
CA ALA A 32 -0.32 15.01 15.74
C ALA A 32 -1.64 14.44 15.19
N ASN A 33 -2.76 15.17 15.35
CA ASN A 33 -4.05 14.76 14.80
C ASN A 33 -4.05 14.74 13.27
N TYR A 34 -3.35 15.66 12.62
CA TYR A 34 -3.21 15.65 11.17
C TYR A 34 -2.43 14.42 10.69
N VAL A 35 -1.34 14.08 11.36
CA VAL A 35 -0.56 12.88 11.01
C VAL A 35 -1.38 11.60 11.20
N VAL A 36 -2.06 11.45 12.34
CA VAL A 36 -2.87 10.26 12.63
C VAL A 36 -4.09 10.16 11.72
N LEU A 37 -4.75 11.28 11.42
CA LEU A 37 -5.86 11.30 10.46
C LEU A 37 -5.43 10.85 9.06
N TYR A 38 -4.28 11.32 8.56
CA TYR A 38 -3.73 10.87 7.29
C TYR A 38 -3.55 9.35 7.23
N GLN A 39 -2.95 8.78 8.27
CA GLN A 39 -2.76 7.33 8.39
C GLN A 39 -4.10 6.58 8.44
N ALA A 40 -5.08 7.11 9.20
CA ALA A 40 -6.42 6.52 9.27
C ALA A 40 -7.13 6.54 7.91
N LEU A 41 -6.98 7.61 7.12
CA LEU A 41 -7.55 7.71 5.79
C LEU A 41 -6.87 6.73 4.82
N CYS A 42 -5.55 6.56 4.87
CA CYS A 42 -4.85 5.55 4.10
C CYS A 42 -5.41 4.14 4.36
N LEU A 43 -5.64 3.78 5.61
CA LEU A 43 -6.21 2.47 5.96
C LEU A 43 -7.68 2.32 5.52
N LYS A 44 -8.47 3.40 5.55
CA LYS A 44 -9.88 3.37 5.10
C LYS A 44 -10.04 3.23 3.59
N THR A 45 -9.02 3.62 2.84
CA THR A 45 -9.04 3.59 1.37
C THR A 45 -8.42 2.32 0.77
N ILE A 46 -8.14 1.29 1.60
CA ILE A 46 -7.52 0.02 1.18
C ILE A 46 -8.29 -0.67 0.07
N ASN A 47 -9.62 -0.72 0.17
CA ASN A 47 -10.47 -1.42 -0.78
C ASN A 47 -10.90 -0.53 -1.97
N THR A 48 -10.49 0.72 -1.99
CA THR A 48 -10.86 1.72 -2.99
C THR A 48 -9.63 2.31 -3.70
N GLU A 49 -8.48 1.63 -3.62
CA GLU A 49 -7.23 2.05 -4.27
C GLU A 49 -6.83 3.49 -3.95
N GLY A 50 -7.02 3.89 -2.71
CA GLY A 50 -6.70 5.24 -2.26
C GLY A 50 -7.83 6.26 -2.42
N ARG A 51 -8.95 5.90 -3.05
CA ARG A 51 -10.08 6.81 -3.26
C ARG A 51 -10.91 6.96 -1.99
N LEU A 52 -11.14 8.18 -1.54
CA LEU A 52 -12.03 8.50 -0.42
C LEU A 52 -13.49 8.47 -0.89
N SER A 53 -13.98 7.28 -1.17
CA SER A 53 -15.33 7.03 -1.65
C SER A 53 -15.88 5.71 -1.11
N ARG A 54 -17.19 5.55 -1.23
CA ARG A 54 -17.87 4.27 -0.99
C ARG A 54 -18.75 3.94 -2.19
N GLN A 55 -18.88 2.68 -2.46
CA GLN A 55 -19.81 2.19 -3.48
C GLN A 55 -21.06 1.63 -2.81
N ILE A 56 -22.23 2.02 -3.32
CA ILE A 56 -23.54 1.48 -2.93
C ILE A 56 -24.24 1.04 -4.21
N GLY A 57 -24.28 -0.27 -4.48
CA GLY A 57 -24.69 -0.78 -5.80
C GLY A 57 -23.75 -0.24 -6.89
N ASP A 58 -24.31 0.42 -7.88
CA ASP A 58 -23.54 1.01 -9.00
C ASP A 58 -23.15 2.49 -8.76
N ILE A 59 -23.49 3.03 -7.59
CA ILE A 59 -23.26 4.45 -7.29
C ILE A 59 -22.00 4.61 -6.45
N ILE A 60 -21.07 5.46 -6.90
CA ILE A 60 -19.88 5.87 -6.16
C ILE A 60 -20.21 7.19 -5.48
N ILE A 61 -20.06 7.23 -4.16
CA ILE A 61 -20.32 8.41 -3.31
C ILE A 61 -18.99 8.85 -2.70
N PRO A 62 -18.48 10.05 -3.08
CA PRO A 62 -17.30 10.63 -2.43
C PRO A 62 -17.54 10.86 -0.93
N PHE A 63 -16.45 10.79 -0.15
CA PHE A 63 -16.52 11.11 1.27
C PHE A 63 -16.55 12.63 1.44
N ASP A 64 -17.54 13.10 2.18
CA ASP A 64 -17.59 14.44 2.73
C ASP A 64 -16.97 14.50 4.14
N ILE A 65 -16.81 15.70 4.67
CA ILE A 65 -16.25 15.94 6.01
C ILE A 65 -17.06 15.21 7.08
N GLU A 66 -18.39 15.20 6.96
CA GLU A 66 -19.26 14.53 7.92
C GLU A 66 -19.13 13.01 7.88
N LYS A 67 -18.91 12.43 6.71
CA LYS A 67 -18.63 11.00 6.57
C LYS A 67 -17.29 10.65 7.21
N ILE A 68 -16.24 11.44 6.95
CA ILE A 68 -14.93 11.24 7.58
C ILE A 68 -15.05 11.38 9.09
N ARG A 69 -15.77 12.38 9.61
CA ARG A 69 -16.00 12.58 11.04
C ARG A 69 -16.72 11.40 11.70
N ARG A 70 -17.72 10.82 11.04
CA ARG A 70 -18.41 9.63 11.56
C ARG A 70 -17.49 8.41 11.62
N ASP A 71 -16.63 8.27 10.62
CA ASP A 71 -15.71 7.13 10.53
C ASP A 71 -14.47 7.27 11.40
N CYS A 72 -14.04 8.51 11.63
CA CYS A 72 -12.87 8.88 12.43
C CYS A 72 -13.33 9.72 13.63
N LYS A 73 -14.04 9.09 14.56
CA LYS A 73 -14.77 9.74 15.67
C LYS A 73 -13.92 10.59 16.61
N TRP A 74 -12.61 10.44 16.57
CA TRP A 74 -11.68 11.18 17.46
C TRP A 74 -11.37 12.59 16.97
N PHE A 75 -11.76 12.93 15.72
CA PHE A 75 -11.43 14.22 15.13
C PHE A 75 -12.67 15.11 14.97
N SER A 76 -12.52 16.39 15.30
CA SER A 76 -13.56 17.38 15.04
C SER A 76 -13.67 17.66 13.54
N ALA A 77 -14.83 18.16 13.11
CA ALA A 77 -15.04 18.57 11.70
C ALA A 77 -14.02 19.65 11.26
N ASP A 78 -13.67 20.56 12.17
CA ASP A 78 -12.68 21.61 11.87
C ASP A 78 -11.28 21.05 11.71
N THR A 79 -10.87 20.10 12.57
CA THR A 79 -9.59 19.40 12.42
C THR A 79 -9.51 18.68 11.09
N ILE A 80 -10.58 17.99 10.68
CA ILE A 80 -10.65 17.28 9.39
C ILE A 80 -10.54 18.27 8.22
N ARG A 81 -11.29 19.38 8.27
CA ARG A 81 -11.28 20.41 7.23
C ARG A 81 -9.87 20.97 7.02
N VAL A 82 -9.24 21.43 8.10
CA VAL A 82 -7.89 21.99 8.04
C VAL A 82 -6.88 20.96 7.56
N ALA A 83 -6.97 19.71 8.05
CA ALA A 83 -6.09 18.63 7.62
C ALA A 83 -6.21 18.35 6.11
N LEU A 84 -7.44 18.25 5.58
CA LEU A 84 -7.65 18.01 4.14
C LEU A 84 -7.08 19.14 3.28
N GLU A 85 -7.18 20.41 3.71
CA GLU A 85 -6.55 21.53 3.02
C GLU A 85 -5.01 21.42 3.01
N TYR A 86 -4.42 21.07 4.14
CA TYR A 86 -2.97 20.82 4.20
C TYR A 86 -2.57 19.62 3.32
N TYR A 87 -3.31 18.52 3.34
CA TYR A 87 -2.98 17.35 2.50
C TYR A 87 -3.02 17.69 1.02
N LYS A 88 -4.00 18.47 0.56
CA LYS A 88 -4.04 18.97 -0.82
C LYS A 88 -2.83 19.85 -1.12
N ARG A 89 -2.52 20.79 -0.24
CA ARG A 89 -1.40 21.73 -0.42
C ARG A 89 -0.04 21.05 -0.48
N PHE A 90 0.15 19.99 0.31
CA PHE A 90 1.41 19.21 0.33
C PHE A 90 1.41 18.03 -0.65
N GLY A 91 0.39 17.88 -1.48
CA GLY A 91 0.31 16.80 -2.46
C GLY A 91 0.14 15.40 -1.87
N LEU A 92 -0.30 15.30 -0.61
CA LEU A 92 -0.61 14.02 0.03
C LEU A 92 -1.94 13.43 -0.47
N ILE A 93 -2.85 14.30 -0.88
CA ILE A 93 -4.10 13.96 -1.57
C ILE A 93 -4.28 14.86 -2.79
N TYR A 94 -5.00 14.36 -3.77
CA TYR A 94 -5.45 15.14 -4.92
C TYR A 94 -6.93 14.90 -5.18
N GLU A 95 -7.54 15.75 -5.95
CA GLU A 95 -8.92 15.64 -6.37
C GLU A 95 -8.98 15.08 -7.79
N ASP A 96 -9.70 13.98 -7.97
CA ASP A 96 -9.88 13.35 -9.27
C ASP A 96 -10.95 14.09 -10.09
N VAL A 97 -11.10 13.73 -11.36
CA VAL A 97 -12.03 14.36 -12.33
C VAL A 97 -13.47 14.36 -11.82
N ASP A 98 -13.86 13.36 -11.05
CA ASP A 98 -15.21 13.21 -10.47
C ASP A 98 -15.36 13.92 -9.10
N GLY A 99 -14.39 14.70 -8.66
CA GLY A 99 -14.39 15.38 -7.36
C GLY A 99 -14.06 14.49 -6.17
N THR A 100 -13.69 13.23 -6.40
CA THR A 100 -13.28 12.32 -5.33
C THR A 100 -11.86 12.63 -4.89
N LEU A 101 -11.62 12.71 -3.58
CA LEU A 101 -10.28 12.83 -3.02
C LEU A 101 -9.56 11.48 -3.07
N VAL A 102 -8.30 11.50 -3.49
CA VAL A 102 -7.46 10.31 -3.65
C VAL A 102 -6.15 10.48 -2.89
N MET A 103 -5.74 9.45 -2.16
CA MET A 103 -4.47 9.41 -1.43
C MET A 103 -3.32 9.19 -2.43
N ALA A 104 -2.42 10.16 -2.57
CA ALA A 104 -1.40 10.16 -3.62
C ALA A 104 -0.41 8.99 -3.51
N ASP A 105 0.02 8.62 -2.31
CA ASP A 105 1.03 7.58 -2.09
C ASP A 105 0.46 6.26 -1.56
N HIS A 106 -0.84 6.01 -1.81
CA HIS A 106 -1.56 4.86 -1.26
C HIS A 106 -0.89 3.52 -1.55
N HIS A 107 -0.47 3.28 -2.79
CA HIS A 107 0.14 2.01 -3.22
C HIS A 107 1.44 1.68 -2.47
N ASN A 108 2.19 2.71 -2.07
CA ASN A 108 3.44 2.55 -1.33
C ASN A 108 3.21 2.38 0.17
N LEU A 109 2.08 2.87 0.70
CA LEU A 109 1.80 2.90 2.14
C LEU A 109 0.98 1.72 2.61
N VAL A 110 0.10 1.18 1.77
CA VAL A 110 -0.85 0.14 2.18
C VAL A 110 -0.49 -1.21 1.59
N GLY A 111 -0.58 -2.25 2.41
CA GLY A 111 -0.40 -3.63 1.99
C GLY A 111 -1.48 -4.54 2.57
N LYS A 112 -1.59 -5.73 2.00
CA LYS A 112 -2.47 -6.79 2.49
C LYS A 112 -1.75 -8.13 2.49
N THR A 113 -1.99 -8.94 3.50
CA THR A 113 -1.53 -10.34 3.58
C THR A 113 -2.69 -11.26 3.92
N THR A 114 -2.55 -12.53 3.58
CA THR A 114 -3.47 -13.58 3.98
C THR A 114 -2.78 -14.51 4.97
N ASP A 115 -3.54 -15.14 5.85
CA ASP A 115 -3.02 -16.14 6.82
C ASP A 115 -2.12 -17.18 6.15
N TYR A 116 -2.49 -17.62 4.94
CA TYR A 116 -1.70 -18.59 4.18
C TYR A 116 -0.32 -18.03 3.76
N ALA A 117 -0.26 -16.78 3.33
CA ALA A 117 1.00 -16.14 2.94
C ALA A 117 1.93 -15.98 4.16
N ASP A 118 1.38 -15.60 5.31
CA ASP A 118 2.14 -15.44 6.54
C ASP A 118 2.64 -16.80 7.08
N GLN A 119 1.81 -17.84 7.07
CA GLN A 119 2.22 -19.20 7.42
C GLN A 119 3.34 -19.72 6.51
N LYS A 120 3.22 -19.50 5.19
CA LYS A 120 4.25 -19.92 4.23
C LYS A 120 5.57 -19.16 4.42
N LYS A 121 5.50 -17.87 4.77
CA LYS A 121 6.68 -17.06 5.11
C LYS A 121 7.34 -17.56 6.40
N ALA A 122 6.56 -17.80 7.44
CA ALA A 122 7.06 -18.35 8.73
C ALA A 122 7.70 -19.74 8.55
N GLN A 123 7.12 -20.60 7.73
CA GLN A 123 7.67 -21.91 7.43
C GLN A 123 8.99 -21.84 6.66
N ARG A 124 9.12 -20.90 5.70
CA ARG A 124 10.37 -20.66 4.99
C ARG A 124 11.47 -20.15 5.93
N MET A 125 11.16 -19.26 6.86
CA MET A 125 12.11 -18.76 7.85
C MET A 125 12.59 -19.89 8.78
N LYS A 126 11.67 -20.71 9.30
CA LYS A 126 12.04 -21.89 10.12
C LYS A 126 12.91 -22.89 9.38
N ASN A 127 12.68 -23.08 8.08
CA ASN A 127 13.50 -23.98 7.26
C ASN A 127 14.88 -23.38 6.93
N ALA A 128 15.00 -22.04 6.87
CA ALA A 128 16.27 -21.35 6.67
C ALA A 128 17.14 -21.33 7.94
N GLU A 129 16.53 -21.38 9.13
CA GLU A 129 17.22 -21.42 10.43
C GLU A 129 17.69 -22.83 10.84
N LYS A 130 17.24 -23.88 10.12
CA LYS A 130 17.80 -25.22 10.36
C LYS A 130 19.24 -25.25 9.93
N PRO A 131 20.22 -25.50 10.86
CA PRO A 131 21.61 -25.65 10.47
C PRO A 131 21.70 -26.74 9.41
N ARG A 132 22.30 -26.46 8.28
CA ARG A 132 22.79 -27.52 7.39
C ARG A 132 23.85 -28.27 8.17
N LEU A 133 23.46 -29.36 8.80
CA LEU A 133 24.41 -30.36 9.27
C LEU A 133 25.17 -30.80 8.00
N LEU A 134 26.42 -30.41 7.94
CA LEU A 134 27.37 -30.94 6.96
C LEU A 134 27.40 -32.44 7.20
N ALA A 135 26.65 -33.20 6.44
CA ALA A 135 26.81 -34.63 6.36
C ALA A 135 28.11 -34.89 5.58
N ASP A 136 29.13 -35.24 6.35
CA ASP A 136 30.38 -35.77 5.83
C ASP A 136 30.06 -37.13 5.12
N GLY A 137 30.52 -37.25 3.87
CA GLY A 137 30.82 -38.52 3.20
C GLY A 137 29.63 -39.29 2.62
N GLY A 138 29.42 -39.24 1.32
CA GLY A 138 28.60 -40.20 0.58
C GLY A 138 28.36 -39.76 -0.86
N VAL A 139 29.06 -40.38 -1.77
CA VAL A 139 29.08 -40.23 -3.24
C VAL A 139 27.71 -40.58 -3.84
N ASP A 140 27.38 -39.93 -4.97
CA ASP A 140 26.41 -40.28 -5.99
C ASP A 140 24.91 -40.09 -5.69
N ASN A 141 24.34 -38.97 -6.20
CA ASN A 141 23.33 -39.07 -7.26
C ASN A 141 23.09 -37.69 -7.89
N VAL A 142 23.55 -37.57 -9.11
CA VAL A 142 23.18 -36.51 -10.06
C VAL A 142 21.72 -36.76 -10.47
N HIS A 143 20.79 -35.98 -9.95
CA HIS A 143 19.51 -35.76 -10.62
C HIS A 143 19.13 -34.27 -10.48
N SER A 144 19.35 -33.61 -11.55
CA SER A 144 18.76 -32.39 -12.10
C SER A 144 17.47 -31.95 -11.42
N ASP A 145 17.51 -30.79 -10.73
CA ASP A 145 16.36 -29.93 -10.55
C ASP A 145 16.63 -28.59 -11.23
N VAL A 146 16.52 -28.62 -12.55
CA VAL A 146 16.34 -27.45 -13.39
C VAL A 146 14.86 -27.06 -13.31
N HIS A 147 14.43 -26.36 -12.27
CA HIS A 147 13.10 -25.74 -12.25
C HIS A 147 12.99 -24.56 -11.28
N THR A 148 13.92 -23.59 -11.37
CA THR A 148 13.77 -22.35 -10.59
C THR A 148 14.28 -21.10 -11.29
N GLU A 149 14.32 -21.06 -12.61
CA GLU A 149 14.79 -19.87 -13.36
C GLU A 149 13.84 -19.39 -14.47
N ILE A 150 12.53 -19.60 -14.34
CA ILE A 150 11.59 -19.02 -15.32
C ILE A 150 10.51 -18.26 -14.55
N ARG A 151 10.85 -17.14 -13.91
CA ARG A 151 9.85 -16.19 -13.43
C ARG A 151 10.28 -14.72 -13.37
N ASP A 152 11.48 -14.39 -13.81
CA ASP A 152 11.94 -12.97 -13.84
C ASP A 152 12.12 -12.40 -15.25
N LYS A 153 11.70 -13.10 -16.31
CA LYS A 153 11.79 -12.62 -17.68
C LYS A 153 10.49 -12.17 -18.34
N SER A 154 9.41 -12.04 -17.58
CA SER A 154 8.11 -11.64 -18.15
C SER A 154 7.81 -10.14 -18.06
N ILE A 155 8.72 -9.31 -17.57
CA ILE A 155 8.52 -7.86 -17.39
C ILE A 155 9.27 -7.02 -18.43
N GLU A 156 10.24 -7.58 -19.16
CA GLU A 156 11.06 -6.80 -20.12
C GLU A 156 10.61 -6.83 -21.58
N ILE A 157 9.49 -7.46 -21.94
CA ILE A 157 9.04 -7.54 -23.35
C ILE A 157 7.81 -6.69 -23.63
N ARG A 158 7.56 -5.63 -22.89
CA ARG A 158 6.41 -4.74 -23.16
C ARG A 158 6.78 -3.34 -23.66
N ASP A 159 8.06 -2.96 -23.67
CA ASP A 159 8.47 -1.61 -24.11
C ASP A 159 9.07 -1.52 -25.52
N GLU A 160 9.24 -2.62 -26.25
CA GLU A 160 9.81 -2.58 -27.60
C GLU A 160 8.78 -2.57 -28.75
N SER A 161 7.49 -2.56 -28.50
CA SER A 161 6.47 -2.64 -29.56
C SER A 161 5.86 -1.30 -29.99
N LEU A 162 6.28 -0.18 -29.42
CA LEU A 162 5.69 1.13 -29.74
C LEU A 162 6.59 2.08 -30.54
N GLU A 163 7.78 1.67 -30.95
CA GLU A 163 8.69 2.54 -31.74
C GLU A 163 8.78 2.24 -33.24
N LYS A 164 7.98 1.36 -33.81
CA LYS A 164 8.09 1.00 -35.23
C LYS A 164 6.97 1.45 -36.16
N GLU A 165 6.08 2.34 -35.77
CA GLU A 165 5.01 2.83 -36.66
C GLU A 165 5.07 4.31 -37.05
N ASN A 166 6.20 4.98 -36.95
CA ASN A 166 6.30 6.39 -37.41
C ASN A 166 7.46 6.67 -38.37
N ILE A 167 7.74 5.76 -39.30
CA ILE A 167 8.57 6.11 -40.44
C ILE A 167 7.99 5.41 -41.70
N SER A 168 7.02 6.04 -42.34
CA SER A 168 6.74 5.98 -43.78
C SER A 168 5.47 6.77 -44.10
N THR A 169 5.58 8.02 -44.40
CA THR A 169 5.13 8.69 -45.63
C THR A 169 5.50 10.17 -45.54
#